data_b21390c0a9a9d0b29e9b3d6989a22950
#
_entry.id   b21390c0a9a9d0b29e9b3d6989a22950
#
_cell.length_a   1.000
_cell.length_b   1.000
_cell.length_c   1.000
_cell.angle_alpha   90.00
_cell.angle_beta   90.00
_cell.angle_gamma   90.00
#
_symmetry.space_group_name_H-M   'P 1'
#
loop_
_entity.id
_entity.type
_entity.pdbx_description
1 polymer ?
#
loop_
_entity_poly.entity_id
_entity_poly.type
_entity_poly.pdbx_seq_one_letter_code
_entity_poly.pdbx_strand_id
1 'polypeptide(L)'
;MGDYEKFKEKVYQLTKIDLSSYKERQMKRRIDSLITKNNIKSYDEYIEAIKSDKKMLDDFVTYLTINVSEFYRNPEQWKLLENEILPYLFERFGNNLKIWSAACSTGDEPYTLVMLLSKFIPLNKIKVIATDLDRVVLEKAHIGLYDEKSLKGLPKEYITKYFTKVGTKSYQISDDIKKCVEFKQHNLLKDTYPSDCNNLQKCDDLFYGGS
;
A
#
# COMPACT_ATOMS: atom_id res chain seq x y z
N MET A 1 -8.49 -5.58 33.70
CA MET A 1 -8.25 -5.23 32.28
C MET A 1 -9.60 -4.98 31.63
N GLY A 2 -9.79 -3.88 30.95
CA GLY A 2 -11.05 -3.60 30.24
C GLY A 2 -11.23 -4.54 29.03
N ASP A 3 -12.46 -4.76 28.58
CA ASP A 3 -12.77 -5.67 27.46
C ASP A 3 -12.03 -5.30 26.17
N TYR A 4 -11.78 -4.01 25.94
CA TYR A 4 -11.05 -3.53 24.77
C TYR A 4 -9.54 -3.88 24.83
N GLU A 5 -8.91 -3.88 26.00
CA GLU A 5 -7.50 -4.28 26.14
C GLU A 5 -7.31 -5.76 25.79
N LYS A 6 -8.19 -6.63 26.30
CA LYS A 6 -8.20 -8.05 25.92
C LYS A 6 -8.43 -8.26 24.44
N PHE A 7 -9.29 -7.44 23.84
CA PHE A 7 -9.54 -7.46 22.41
C PHE A 7 -8.28 -7.11 21.62
N LYS A 8 -7.54 -6.05 21.99
CA LYS A 8 -6.27 -5.68 21.36
C LYS A 8 -5.26 -6.84 21.37
N GLU A 9 -5.11 -7.51 22.51
CA GLU A 9 -4.22 -8.67 22.63
C GLU A 9 -4.62 -9.82 21.70
N LYS A 10 -5.92 -10.16 21.63
CA LYS A 10 -6.44 -11.22 20.75
C LYS A 10 -6.27 -10.88 19.26
N VAL A 11 -6.55 -9.62 18.88
CA VAL A 11 -6.31 -9.13 17.52
C VAL A 11 -4.84 -9.26 17.16
N TYR A 12 -3.95 -8.86 18.07
CA TYR A 12 -2.52 -8.99 17.85
C TYR A 12 -2.07 -10.44 17.63
N GLN A 13 -2.57 -11.35 18.45
CA GLN A 13 -2.26 -12.79 18.30
C GLN A 13 -2.71 -13.32 16.94
N LEU A 14 -3.87 -12.89 16.46
CA LEU A 14 -4.49 -13.38 15.25
C LEU A 14 -3.89 -12.75 13.97
N THR A 15 -3.65 -11.44 13.98
CA THR A 15 -3.32 -10.67 12.78
C THR A 15 -1.89 -10.12 12.78
N LYS A 16 -1.21 -10.10 13.94
CA LYS A 16 0.06 -9.39 14.18
C LYS A 16 -0.06 -7.86 14.07
N ILE A 17 -1.27 -7.33 13.98
CA ILE A 17 -1.53 -5.87 13.97
C ILE A 17 -1.61 -5.40 15.42
N ASP A 18 -0.76 -4.45 15.78
CA ASP A 18 -0.76 -3.82 17.09
C ASP A 18 -1.69 -2.60 17.10
N LEU A 19 -2.88 -2.75 17.66
CA LEU A 19 -3.86 -1.66 17.73
C LEU A 19 -3.41 -0.49 18.64
N SER A 20 -2.40 -0.71 19.50
CA SER A 20 -1.83 0.35 20.34
C SER A 20 -0.97 1.35 19.54
N SER A 21 -0.55 0.98 18.33
CA SER A 21 0.17 1.87 17.40
C SER A 21 -0.73 2.91 16.73
N TYR A 22 -2.05 2.84 16.94
CA TYR A 22 -3.02 3.77 16.35
C TYR A 22 -3.58 4.73 17.41
N LYS A 23 -4.18 5.85 16.98
CA LYS A 23 -4.91 6.75 17.87
C LYS A 23 -6.11 6.01 18.48
N GLU A 24 -5.99 5.60 19.74
CA GLU A 24 -6.90 4.67 20.43
C GLU A 24 -8.39 5.04 20.27
N ARG A 25 -8.75 6.31 20.56
CA ARG A 25 -10.15 6.78 20.48
C ARG A 25 -10.75 6.59 19.08
N GLN A 26 -9.94 6.84 18.03
CA GLN A 26 -10.40 6.72 16.65
C GLN A 26 -10.52 5.26 16.24
N MET A 27 -9.52 4.45 16.57
CA MET A 27 -9.50 3.03 16.25
C MET A 27 -10.63 2.29 16.97
N LYS A 28 -10.81 2.53 18.27
CA LYS A 28 -11.91 1.96 19.04
C LYS A 28 -13.27 2.27 18.42
N ARG A 29 -13.55 3.55 18.09
CA ARG A 29 -14.82 3.94 17.44
C ARG A 29 -15.03 3.23 16.08
N ARG A 30 -13.97 3.03 15.32
CA ARG A 30 -14.04 2.30 14.04
C ARG A 30 -14.39 0.84 14.26
N ILE A 31 -13.73 0.19 15.21
CA ILE A 31 -13.99 -1.22 15.55
C ILE A 31 -15.41 -1.39 16.08
N ASP A 32 -15.87 -0.52 16.98
CA ASP A 32 -17.24 -0.54 17.51
C ASP A 32 -18.28 -0.42 16.36
N SER A 33 -18.02 0.46 15.40
CA SER A 33 -18.87 0.61 14.22
C SER A 33 -18.91 -0.66 13.35
N LEU A 34 -17.75 -1.34 13.20
CA LEU A 34 -17.66 -2.56 12.41
C LEU A 34 -18.39 -3.73 13.11
N ILE A 35 -18.23 -3.87 14.42
CA ILE A 35 -18.93 -4.88 15.24
C ILE A 35 -20.44 -4.69 15.12
N THR A 36 -20.91 -3.44 15.27
CA THR A 36 -22.32 -3.10 15.11
C THR A 36 -22.86 -3.42 13.71
N LYS A 37 -22.09 -3.09 12.68
CA LYS A 37 -22.43 -3.38 11.28
C LYS A 37 -22.62 -4.88 11.02
N ASN A 38 -21.86 -5.72 11.71
CA ASN A 38 -21.95 -7.17 11.60
C ASN A 38 -23.02 -7.78 12.53
N ASN A 39 -23.82 -6.96 13.24
CA ASN A 39 -24.85 -7.40 14.19
C ASN A 39 -24.28 -8.24 15.36
N ILE A 40 -23.04 -8.00 15.75
CA ILE A 40 -22.38 -8.68 16.86
C ILE A 40 -22.44 -7.77 18.10
N LYS A 41 -22.53 -8.37 19.29
CA LYS A 41 -22.82 -7.62 20.53
C LYS A 41 -21.60 -7.38 21.41
N SER A 42 -20.51 -8.12 21.19
CA SER A 42 -19.30 -8.03 22.03
C SER A 42 -18.01 -8.21 21.24
N TYR A 43 -16.91 -7.75 21.83
CA TYR A 43 -15.56 -7.97 21.29
C TYR A 43 -15.20 -9.46 21.25
N ASP A 44 -15.60 -10.23 22.25
CA ASP A 44 -15.29 -11.66 22.31
C ASP A 44 -16.03 -12.44 21.21
N GLU A 45 -17.32 -12.18 21.01
CA GLU A 45 -18.07 -12.76 19.89
C GLU A 45 -17.45 -12.39 18.54
N TYR A 46 -16.98 -11.15 18.38
CA TYR A 46 -16.37 -10.70 17.15
C TYR A 46 -15.04 -11.42 16.89
N ILE A 47 -14.21 -11.63 17.92
CA ILE A 47 -12.97 -12.41 17.81
C ILE A 47 -13.26 -13.84 17.37
N GLU A 48 -14.24 -14.51 17.94
CA GLU A 48 -14.59 -15.88 17.55
C GLU A 48 -15.14 -15.92 16.09
N ALA A 49 -15.92 -14.92 15.69
CA ALA A 49 -16.40 -14.82 14.32
C ALA A 49 -15.26 -14.68 13.30
N ILE A 50 -14.32 -13.76 13.53
CA ILE A 50 -13.19 -13.56 12.60
C ILE A 50 -12.16 -14.71 12.62
N LYS A 51 -12.12 -15.52 13.66
CA LYS A 51 -11.30 -16.75 13.69
C LYS A 51 -11.89 -17.86 12.81
N SER A 52 -13.21 -17.95 12.77
CA SER A 52 -13.93 -19.01 12.05
C SER A 52 -14.20 -18.68 10.58
N ASP A 53 -14.21 -17.40 10.22
CA ASP A 53 -14.50 -16.93 8.87
C ASP A 53 -13.33 -16.12 8.30
N LYS A 54 -12.60 -16.74 7.35
CA LYS A 54 -11.44 -16.10 6.70
C LYS A 54 -11.82 -14.79 5.99
N LYS A 55 -12.99 -14.76 5.34
CA LYS A 55 -13.45 -13.55 4.64
C LYS A 55 -13.69 -12.40 5.64
N MET A 56 -14.32 -12.71 6.76
CA MET A 56 -14.57 -11.72 7.80
C MET A 56 -13.26 -11.21 8.43
N LEU A 57 -12.26 -12.09 8.56
CA LEU A 57 -10.92 -11.69 9.01
C LEU A 57 -10.24 -10.76 7.99
N ASP A 58 -10.28 -11.09 6.70
CA ASP A 58 -9.71 -10.28 5.62
C ASP A 58 -10.40 -8.91 5.54
N ASP A 59 -11.73 -8.87 5.65
CA ASP A 59 -12.52 -7.63 5.72
C ASP A 59 -12.14 -6.78 6.94
N PHE A 60 -11.90 -7.42 8.09
CA PHE A 60 -11.46 -6.75 9.32
C PHE A 60 -10.07 -6.13 9.16
N VAL A 61 -9.09 -6.88 8.65
CA VAL A 61 -7.74 -6.38 8.41
C VAL A 61 -7.77 -5.20 7.44
N THR A 62 -8.46 -5.35 6.32
CA THR A 62 -8.64 -4.27 5.33
C THR A 62 -9.30 -3.02 5.94
N TYR A 63 -10.26 -3.21 6.84
CA TYR A 63 -10.91 -2.10 7.55
C TYR A 63 -9.99 -1.39 8.54
N LEU A 64 -9.10 -2.13 9.21
CA LEU A 64 -8.12 -1.55 10.14
C LEU A 64 -7.06 -0.71 9.44
N THR A 65 -6.57 -1.18 8.29
CA THR A 65 -5.41 -0.61 7.58
C THR A 65 -5.71 0.66 6.79
N ILE A 66 -6.95 1.14 6.71
CA ILE A 66 -7.38 2.39 6.03
C ILE A 66 -6.71 2.54 4.64
N ASN A 67 -7.01 1.62 3.75
CA ASN A 67 -6.40 1.58 2.42
C ASN A 67 -7.02 2.62 1.47
N VAL A 68 -6.70 3.92 1.65
CA VAL A 68 -6.99 4.95 0.66
C VAL A 68 -5.77 5.11 -0.22
N SER A 69 -5.86 4.60 -1.45
CA SER A 69 -4.80 4.69 -2.44
C SER A 69 -5.36 5.23 -3.75
N GLU A 70 -4.58 6.05 -4.42
CA GLU A 70 -4.88 6.58 -5.75
C GLU A 70 -3.58 6.84 -6.52
N PHE A 71 -3.63 6.67 -7.83
CA PHE A 71 -2.50 6.99 -8.69
C PHE A 71 -2.17 8.48 -8.66
N TYR A 72 -0.88 8.79 -8.62
CA TYR A 72 -0.37 10.16 -8.68
C TYR A 72 -0.91 11.07 -7.55
N ARG A 73 -1.17 10.49 -6.39
CA ARG A 73 -1.62 11.21 -5.19
C ARG A 73 -0.60 12.29 -4.83
N ASN A 74 -1.06 13.51 -4.50
CA ASN A 74 -0.22 14.68 -4.25
C ASN A 74 0.69 15.03 -5.45
N PRO A 75 0.14 15.52 -6.57
CA PRO A 75 0.88 15.73 -7.83
C PRO A 75 2.16 16.56 -7.70
N GLU A 76 2.22 17.50 -6.78
CA GLU A 76 3.40 18.34 -6.59
C GLU A 76 4.61 17.54 -6.08
N GLN A 77 4.40 16.50 -5.28
CA GLN A 77 5.47 15.61 -4.82
C GLN A 77 6.02 14.77 -5.98
N TRP A 78 5.16 14.30 -6.88
CA TRP A 78 5.58 13.58 -8.08
C TRP A 78 6.38 14.45 -9.04
N LYS A 79 5.97 15.72 -9.19
CA LYS A 79 6.74 16.71 -9.99
C LYS A 79 8.12 16.99 -9.38
N LEU A 80 8.20 17.16 -8.07
CA LEU A 80 9.46 17.33 -7.36
C LEU A 80 10.37 16.12 -7.54
N LEU A 81 9.81 14.91 -7.39
CA LEU A 81 10.52 13.66 -7.61
C LEU A 81 11.08 13.57 -9.03
N GLU A 82 10.25 13.90 -10.03
CA GLU A 82 10.62 13.84 -11.45
C GLU A 82 11.70 14.88 -11.82
N ASN A 83 11.54 16.13 -11.39
CA ASN A 83 12.34 17.23 -11.89
C ASN A 83 13.64 17.47 -11.11
N GLU A 84 13.69 17.05 -9.84
CA GLU A 84 14.83 17.35 -8.96
C GLU A 84 15.46 16.08 -8.38
N ILE A 85 14.66 15.22 -7.76
CA ILE A 85 15.20 14.10 -6.97
C ILE A 85 15.73 12.98 -7.87
N LEU A 86 14.97 12.52 -8.84
CA LEU A 86 15.41 11.43 -9.73
C LEU A 86 16.62 11.82 -10.56
N PRO A 87 16.72 13.02 -11.19
CA PRO A 87 17.95 13.45 -11.86
C PRO A 87 19.16 13.40 -10.95
N TYR A 88 19.05 13.93 -9.72
CA TYR A 88 20.13 13.88 -8.73
C TYR A 88 20.54 12.45 -8.36
N LEU A 89 19.54 11.56 -8.15
CA LEU A 89 19.81 10.17 -7.80
C LEU A 89 20.47 9.42 -8.98
N PHE A 90 20.03 9.63 -10.21
CA PHE A 90 20.64 9.03 -11.40
C PHE A 90 22.07 9.52 -11.64
N GLU A 91 22.34 10.81 -11.43
CA GLU A 91 23.68 11.36 -11.51
C GLU A 91 24.61 10.70 -10.48
N ARG A 92 24.14 10.52 -9.25
CA ARG A 92 24.97 10.03 -8.14
C ARG A 92 25.15 8.51 -8.12
N PHE A 93 24.10 7.74 -8.47
CA PHE A 93 24.03 6.29 -8.29
C PHE A 93 23.88 5.52 -9.63
N GLY A 94 23.78 6.24 -10.74
CA GLY A 94 23.55 5.63 -12.05
C GLY A 94 22.18 4.93 -12.16
N ASN A 95 22.09 3.98 -13.08
CA ASN A 95 20.83 3.29 -13.39
C ASN A 95 20.45 2.13 -12.43
N ASN A 96 21.23 1.94 -11.35
CA ASN A 96 21.04 0.84 -10.40
C ASN A 96 20.30 1.29 -9.13
N LEU A 97 19.31 2.16 -9.29
CA LEU A 97 18.48 2.58 -8.16
C LEU A 97 17.65 1.41 -7.62
N LYS A 98 17.73 1.22 -6.32
CA LYS A 98 16.87 0.29 -5.56
C LYS A 98 15.80 1.11 -4.87
N ILE A 99 14.56 0.86 -5.19
CA ILE A 99 13.42 1.64 -4.72
C ILE A 99 12.48 0.74 -3.95
N TRP A 100 12.05 1.23 -2.80
CA TRP A 100 11.08 0.55 -1.95
C TRP A 100 9.87 1.45 -1.69
N SER A 101 8.69 0.97 -2.05
CA SER A 101 7.39 1.57 -1.72
C SER A 101 6.83 0.84 -0.50
N ALA A 102 6.89 1.48 0.65
CA ALA A 102 6.43 0.94 1.92
C ALA A 102 4.96 1.30 2.17
N ALA A 103 4.14 0.33 2.65
CA ALA A 103 2.68 0.48 2.79
C ALA A 103 2.00 0.84 1.46
N CYS A 104 2.28 0.04 0.43
CA CYS A 104 1.91 0.32 -0.97
C CYS A 104 0.43 0.12 -1.31
N SER A 105 -0.38 -0.41 -0.38
CA SER A 105 -1.80 -0.69 -0.58
C SER A 105 -2.08 -1.44 -1.89
N THR A 106 -2.99 -0.95 -2.71
CA THR A 106 -3.40 -1.56 -3.99
C THR A 106 -2.41 -1.35 -5.15
N GLY A 107 -1.20 -0.85 -4.86
CA GLY A 107 -0.13 -0.75 -5.86
C GLY A 107 -0.11 0.54 -6.66
N ASP A 108 -0.99 1.50 -6.37
CA ASP A 108 -1.10 2.78 -7.08
C ASP A 108 0.21 3.57 -7.04
N GLU A 109 0.86 3.62 -5.88
CA GLU A 109 2.14 4.31 -5.68
C GLU A 109 3.30 3.63 -6.41
N PRO A 110 3.62 2.33 -6.19
CA PRO A 110 4.75 1.71 -6.86
C PRO A 110 4.59 1.67 -8.38
N TYR A 111 3.37 1.53 -8.90
CA TYR A 111 3.14 1.62 -10.34
C TYR A 111 3.32 3.04 -10.88
N THR A 112 2.91 4.07 -10.11
CA THR A 112 3.22 5.47 -10.46
C THR A 112 4.73 5.69 -10.51
N LEU A 113 5.50 5.15 -9.54
CA LEU A 113 6.97 5.20 -9.54
C LEU A 113 7.56 4.56 -10.80
N VAL A 114 7.09 3.37 -11.20
CA VAL A 114 7.57 2.70 -12.42
C VAL A 114 7.30 3.55 -13.67
N MET A 115 6.09 4.11 -13.79
CA MET A 115 5.74 4.98 -14.93
C MET A 115 6.62 6.22 -14.98
N LEU A 116 6.91 6.81 -13.82
CA LEU A 116 7.79 7.98 -13.73
C LEU A 116 9.24 7.62 -14.11
N LEU A 117 9.78 6.54 -13.54
CA LEU A 117 11.14 6.05 -13.82
C LEU A 117 11.33 5.69 -15.30
N SER A 118 10.26 5.26 -15.99
CA SER A 118 10.30 4.92 -17.42
C SER A 118 10.64 6.11 -18.34
N LYS A 119 10.59 7.35 -17.81
CA LYS A 119 11.08 8.53 -18.51
C LYS A 119 12.61 8.61 -18.55
N PHE A 120 13.28 7.97 -17.61
CA PHE A 120 14.74 8.04 -17.41
C PHE A 120 15.46 6.78 -17.88
N ILE A 121 14.87 5.61 -17.63
CA ILE A 121 15.49 4.32 -17.96
C ILE A 121 14.47 3.33 -18.55
N PRO A 122 14.90 2.36 -19.37
CA PRO A 122 14.01 1.33 -19.93
C PRO A 122 13.34 0.48 -18.85
N LEU A 123 12.09 0.07 -19.06
CA LEU A 123 11.31 -0.72 -18.11
C LEU A 123 12.03 -1.97 -17.59
N ASN A 124 12.78 -2.67 -18.45
CA ASN A 124 13.52 -3.88 -18.07
C ASN A 124 14.69 -3.64 -17.09
N LYS A 125 15.02 -2.37 -16.83
CA LYS A 125 16.01 -1.95 -15.83
C LYS A 125 15.36 -1.45 -14.52
N ILE A 126 14.05 -1.27 -14.51
CA ILE A 126 13.33 -0.79 -13.34
C ILE A 126 12.98 -1.97 -12.44
N LYS A 127 13.33 -1.86 -11.15
CA LYS A 127 12.92 -2.80 -10.10
C LYS A 127 12.48 -2.01 -8.87
N VAL A 128 11.23 -2.16 -8.49
CA VAL A 128 10.63 -1.57 -7.30
C VAL A 128 10.20 -2.69 -6.37
N ILE A 129 10.62 -2.65 -5.11
CA ILE A 129 10.06 -3.50 -4.05
C ILE A 129 8.88 -2.75 -3.47
N ALA A 130 7.73 -3.39 -3.39
CA ALA A 130 6.52 -2.82 -2.83
C ALA A 130 5.99 -3.71 -1.72
N THR A 131 5.71 -3.14 -0.56
CA THR A 131 5.29 -3.93 0.60
C THR A 131 4.05 -3.36 1.26
N ASP A 132 3.21 -4.25 1.76
CA ASP A 132 2.08 -3.90 2.61
C ASP A 132 1.85 -5.02 3.64
N LEU A 133 1.17 -4.68 4.73
CA LEU A 133 0.77 -5.66 5.75
C LEU A 133 -0.43 -6.49 5.29
N ASP A 134 -1.33 -5.87 4.52
CA ASP A 134 -2.60 -6.43 4.08
C ASP A 134 -2.44 -7.24 2.79
N ARG A 135 -2.61 -8.57 2.89
CA ARG A 135 -2.54 -9.48 1.74
C ARG A 135 -3.61 -9.22 0.69
N VAL A 136 -4.80 -8.78 1.12
CA VAL A 136 -5.92 -8.56 0.19
C VAL A 136 -5.62 -7.41 -0.75
N VAL A 137 -5.00 -6.34 -0.26
CA VAL A 137 -4.60 -5.22 -1.13
C VAL A 137 -3.42 -5.59 -2.02
N LEU A 138 -2.48 -6.41 -1.55
CA LEU A 138 -1.39 -6.94 -2.37
C LEU A 138 -1.90 -7.83 -3.51
N GLU A 139 -2.90 -8.67 -3.27
CA GLU A 139 -3.56 -9.46 -4.32
C GLU A 139 -4.21 -8.56 -5.37
N LYS A 140 -4.90 -7.48 -4.96
CA LYS A 140 -5.45 -6.47 -5.88
C LYS A 140 -4.35 -5.77 -6.68
N ALA A 141 -3.25 -5.42 -6.03
CA ALA A 141 -2.08 -4.84 -6.70
C ALA A 141 -1.52 -5.79 -7.77
N HIS A 142 -1.36 -7.08 -7.49
CA HIS A 142 -0.93 -8.09 -8.46
C HIS A 142 -1.89 -8.24 -9.65
N ILE A 143 -3.20 -8.22 -9.39
CA ILE A 143 -4.21 -8.25 -10.45
C ILE A 143 -4.05 -6.99 -11.33
N GLY A 144 -3.89 -5.83 -10.73
CA GLY A 144 -3.67 -4.58 -11.43
C GLY A 144 -4.89 -4.07 -12.19
N LEU A 145 -6.11 -4.38 -11.70
CA LEU A 145 -7.38 -3.90 -12.25
C LEU A 145 -7.91 -2.76 -11.38
N TYR A 146 -8.07 -1.59 -11.97
CA TYR A 146 -8.44 -0.37 -11.27
C TYR A 146 -9.72 0.25 -11.83
N ASP A 147 -10.48 0.95 -11.00
CA ASP A 147 -11.59 1.76 -11.48
C ASP A 147 -11.11 3.12 -12.00
N GLU A 148 -11.95 3.77 -12.80
CA GLU A 148 -11.66 5.08 -13.39
C GLU A 148 -11.36 6.17 -12.34
N LYS A 149 -11.91 6.03 -11.11
CA LYS A 149 -11.69 7.01 -10.03
C LYS A 149 -10.27 6.96 -9.52
N SER A 150 -9.69 5.76 -9.41
CA SER A 150 -8.28 5.59 -8.98
C SER A 150 -7.30 6.27 -9.93
N LEU A 151 -7.65 6.40 -11.22
CA LEU A 151 -6.80 6.99 -12.26
C LEU A 151 -6.99 8.50 -12.44
N LYS A 152 -7.91 9.12 -11.70
CA LYS A 152 -8.30 10.52 -11.91
C LYS A 152 -7.14 11.51 -11.81
N GLY A 153 -6.19 11.26 -10.92
CA GLY A 153 -4.99 12.08 -10.71
C GLY A 153 -3.85 11.82 -11.70
N LEU A 154 -3.90 10.68 -12.39
CA LEU A 154 -2.81 10.24 -13.27
C LEU A 154 -2.79 11.03 -14.59
N PRO A 155 -1.62 11.51 -15.05
CA PRO A 155 -1.50 12.14 -16.38
C PRO A 155 -2.03 11.24 -17.50
N LYS A 156 -2.77 11.83 -18.44
CA LYS A 156 -3.41 11.09 -19.54
C LYS A 156 -2.43 10.28 -20.39
N GLU A 157 -1.20 10.76 -20.54
CA GLU A 157 -0.14 10.05 -21.25
C GLU A 157 0.15 8.67 -20.65
N TYR A 158 0.18 8.54 -19.32
CA TYR A 158 0.37 7.26 -18.63
C TYR A 158 -0.82 6.34 -18.80
N ILE A 159 -2.04 6.89 -18.72
CA ILE A 159 -3.26 6.10 -18.92
C ILE A 159 -3.25 5.51 -20.33
N THR A 160 -2.99 6.33 -21.35
CA THR A 160 -2.97 5.88 -22.75
C THR A 160 -1.86 4.86 -23.02
N LYS A 161 -0.70 5.02 -22.37
CA LYS A 161 0.47 4.18 -22.63
C LYS A 161 0.45 2.85 -21.86
N TYR A 162 -0.07 2.85 -20.64
CA TYR A 162 0.11 1.73 -19.72
C TYR A 162 -1.18 1.07 -19.24
N PHE A 163 -2.34 1.57 -19.65
CA PHE A 163 -3.60 0.98 -19.26
C PHE A 163 -4.47 0.62 -20.46
N THR A 164 -5.15 -0.51 -20.36
CA THR A 164 -6.17 -0.94 -21.31
C THR A 164 -7.53 -0.87 -20.64
N LYS A 165 -8.49 -0.21 -21.27
CA LYS A 165 -9.86 -0.14 -20.74
C LYS A 165 -10.53 -1.51 -20.83
N VAL A 166 -11.10 -1.97 -19.71
CA VAL A 166 -11.82 -3.25 -19.57
C VAL A 166 -13.23 -2.95 -19.10
N GLY A 167 -14.22 -3.24 -19.95
CA GLY A 167 -15.61 -2.90 -19.65
C GLY A 167 -15.89 -1.40 -19.66
N THR A 168 -16.81 -0.95 -18.79
CA THR A 168 -17.30 0.46 -18.82
C THR A 168 -16.47 1.41 -17.96
N LYS A 169 -15.95 0.95 -16.82
CA LYS A 169 -15.33 1.81 -15.80
C LYS A 169 -14.01 1.26 -15.24
N SER A 170 -13.49 0.17 -15.76
CA SER A 170 -12.28 -0.48 -15.27
C SER A 170 -11.14 -0.39 -16.27
N TYR A 171 -9.92 -0.38 -15.74
CA TYR A 171 -8.68 -0.27 -16.49
C TYR A 171 -7.68 -1.31 -15.97
N GLN A 172 -7.12 -2.09 -16.88
CA GLN A 172 -6.06 -3.07 -16.60
C GLN A 172 -4.71 -2.43 -16.87
N ILE A 173 -3.83 -2.43 -15.86
CA ILE A 173 -2.44 -1.98 -16.06
C ILE A 173 -1.67 -3.03 -16.88
N SER A 174 -0.72 -2.57 -17.70
CA SER A 174 0.06 -3.44 -18.58
C SER A 174 0.98 -4.39 -17.79
N ASP A 175 1.19 -5.59 -18.34
CA ASP A 175 2.08 -6.57 -17.74
C ASP A 175 3.54 -6.10 -17.69
N ASP A 176 3.96 -5.22 -18.60
CA ASP A 176 5.32 -4.68 -18.59
C ASP A 176 5.57 -3.78 -17.39
N ILE A 177 4.55 -3.01 -16.94
CA ILE A 177 4.63 -2.25 -15.69
C ILE A 177 4.60 -3.20 -14.49
N LYS A 178 3.72 -4.21 -14.49
CA LYS A 178 3.62 -5.17 -13.38
C LYS A 178 4.93 -5.92 -13.11
N LYS A 179 5.65 -6.31 -14.16
CA LYS A 179 6.95 -7.00 -14.07
C LYS A 179 8.05 -6.17 -13.39
N CYS A 180 7.89 -4.85 -13.32
CA CYS A 180 8.84 -3.96 -12.67
C CYS A 180 8.67 -3.90 -11.14
N VAL A 181 7.57 -4.47 -10.59
CA VAL A 181 7.25 -4.38 -9.16
C VAL A 181 7.22 -5.76 -8.53
N GLU A 182 7.96 -5.93 -7.45
CA GLU A 182 7.93 -7.12 -6.60
C GLU A 182 7.13 -6.83 -5.33
N PHE A 183 5.92 -7.40 -5.21
CA PHE A 183 5.07 -7.25 -4.03
C PHE A 183 5.39 -8.27 -2.96
N LYS A 184 5.53 -7.82 -1.70
CA LYS A 184 5.78 -8.67 -0.54
C LYS A 184 4.93 -8.24 0.65
N GLN A 185 4.44 -9.21 1.42
CA GLN A 185 3.87 -8.89 2.72
C GLN A 185 4.99 -8.49 3.69
N HIS A 186 4.80 -7.37 4.40
CA HIS A 186 5.79 -6.84 5.33
C HIS A 186 5.15 -6.02 6.43
N ASN A 187 5.61 -6.24 7.67
CA ASN A 187 5.21 -5.45 8.82
C ASN A 187 6.31 -4.45 9.18
N LEU A 188 6.10 -3.17 8.87
CA LEU A 188 7.08 -2.10 9.09
C LEU A 188 7.55 -1.96 10.54
N LEU A 189 6.75 -2.41 11.52
CA LEU A 189 7.06 -2.29 12.93
C LEU A 189 7.84 -3.51 13.49
N LYS A 190 7.92 -4.61 12.74
CA LYS A 190 8.41 -5.90 13.28
C LYS A 190 9.41 -6.61 12.41
N ASP A 191 9.23 -6.52 11.08
CA ASP A 191 10.09 -7.23 10.16
C ASP A 191 11.37 -6.41 9.90
N THR A 192 12.45 -7.11 9.61
CA THR A 192 13.69 -6.44 9.18
C THR A 192 13.49 -5.84 7.80
N TYR A 193 13.94 -4.60 7.63
CA TYR A 193 13.87 -3.92 6.34
C TYR A 193 14.57 -4.72 5.24
N PRO A 194 14.09 -4.65 3.99
CA PRO A 194 14.71 -5.36 2.89
C PRO A 194 16.20 -5.04 2.80
N SER A 195 17.06 -6.06 2.91
CA SER A 195 18.52 -5.91 2.95
C SER A 195 19.08 -5.21 1.70
N ASP A 196 18.37 -5.30 0.60
CA ASP A 196 18.72 -4.65 -0.65
C ASP A 196 18.47 -3.14 -0.66
N CYS A 197 17.79 -2.62 0.36
CA CYS A 197 17.47 -1.18 0.52
C CYS A 197 18.43 -0.45 1.48
N ASN A 198 19.50 -1.08 1.98
CA ASN A 198 20.45 -0.49 2.92
C ASN A 198 21.13 0.81 2.42
N ASN A 199 21.04 1.10 1.14
CA ASN A 199 21.51 2.37 0.57
C ASN A 199 20.44 3.49 0.61
N LEU A 200 19.18 3.16 0.94
CA LEU A 200 18.06 4.11 1.06
C LEU A 200 17.90 4.70 2.47
N GLN A 201 18.61 4.17 3.48
CA GLN A 201 18.62 4.73 4.84
C GLN A 201 19.03 6.22 4.93
N LYS A 202 19.53 6.79 3.83
CA LYS A 202 19.83 8.23 3.71
C LYS A 202 18.72 9.05 3.01
N CYS A 203 17.67 8.40 2.54
CA CYS A 203 16.50 9.06 1.94
C CYS A 203 15.29 9.11 2.88
N ASP A 204 15.40 8.57 4.10
CA ASP A 204 14.33 8.54 5.11
C ASP A 204 13.82 9.94 5.49
N ASP A 205 14.62 10.99 5.27
CA ASP A 205 14.22 12.38 5.53
C ASP A 205 13.33 12.98 4.43
N LEU A 206 13.15 12.30 3.29
CA LEU A 206 12.44 12.87 2.13
C LEU A 206 10.99 12.42 1.98
N PHE A 207 10.55 11.33 2.64
CA PHE A 207 9.22 10.75 2.42
C PHE A 207 8.37 10.51 3.68
N TYR A 208 8.77 11.01 4.85
CA TYR A 208 7.88 11.09 6.01
C TYR A 208 7.02 12.36 5.91
N GLY A 209 6.04 12.32 5.04
CA GLY A 209 5.04 13.37 4.85
C GLY A 209 3.65 12.89 5.21
N GLY A 210 3.31 12.93 6.50
CA GLY A 210 1.97 13.25 6.95
C GLY A 210 0.93 12.14 6.97
N SER A 211 0.71 11.61 8.12
CA SER A 211 -0.61 11.17 8.62
C SER A 211 -1.59 12.32 8.73
#